data_9659dda0524148df31098cbd3cd5e786
#
_entry.id   9659dda0524148df31098cbd3cd5e786
#
_cell.length_a   1.000
_cell.length_b   1.000
_cell.length_c   1.000
_cell.angle_alpha   90.00
_cell.angle_beta   90.00
_cell.angle_gamma   90.00
#
_symmetry.space_group_name_H-M   'P 1'
#
loop_
_entity.id
_entity.type
_entity.pdbx_description
1 polymer ?
#
loop_
_entity_poly.entity_id
_entity_poly.type
_entity_poly.pdbx_seq_one_letter_code
_entity_poly.pdbx_strand_id
1 'polypeptide(L)'
;MELREPMGLWVYGCDHCQNVCPRNAPWLAKELPINKKVAAMVEDFKLNKLLHMDKAYFNSRIWPHMFYMSDKDLWRWKMNSARAMGNSLDEEYLPDLLTAFQNLSLIHI
;
A
#
# COMPACT_ATOMS: atom_id res chain seq x y z
N MET A 1 11.39 -13.95 -6.07
CA MET A 1 11.82 -12.70 -6.70
C MET A 1 11.10 -12.40 -7.99
N GLU A 2 10.75 -13.43 -8.74
CA GLU A 2 10.05 -13.32 -10.03
C GLU A 2 8.67 -12.65 -9.95
N LEU A 3 8.03 -12.63 -8.78
CA LEU A 3 6.71 -12.04 -8.58
C LEU A 3 6.73 -10.55 -8.21
N ARG A 4 7.90 -9.96 -7.98
CA ARG A 4 7.98 -8.55 -7.54
C ARG A 4 7.44 -7.59 -8.59
N GLU A 5 7.87 -7.75 -9.83
CA GLU A 5 7.42 -6.89 -10.93
C GLU A 5 5.94 -7.09 -11.27
N PRO A 6 5.45 -8.35 -11.44
CA PRO A 6 4.03 -8.58 -11.70
C PRO A 6 3.08 -8.08 -10.61
N MET A 7 3.54 -8.02 -9.34
CA MET A 7 2.72 -7.48 -8.24
C MET A 7 2.45 -5.97 -8.37
N GLY A 8 3.23 -5.26 -9.17
CA GLY A 8 2.97 -3.85 -9.49
C GLY A 8 2.91 -2.97 -8.24
N LEU A 9 1.85 -2.18 -8.13
CA LEU A 9 1.67 -1.20 -7.06
C LEU A 9 0.82 -1.71 -5.88
N TRP A 10 0.40 -2.96 -5.90
CA TRP A 10 -0.43 -3.52 -4.83
C TRP A 10 0.39 -3.65 -3.54
N VAL A 11 -0.09 -3.05 -2.47
CA VAL A 11 0.54 -3.10 -1.14
C VAL A 11 -0.15 -4.15 -0.26
N TYR A 12 -1.48 -4.13 -0.24
CA TYR A 12 -2.31 -5.09 0.47
C TYR A 12 -3.51 -5.45 -0.39
N GLY A 13 -3.73 -6.76 -0.59
CA GLY A 13 -4.80 -7.23 -1.46
C GLY A 13 -4.60 -6.86 -2.93
N CYS A 14 -5.49 -7.29 -3.77
CA CYS A 14 -5.59 -6.83 -5.15
C CYS A 14 -7.00 -7.10 -5.67
N ASP A 15 -7.43 -6.34 -6.67
CA ASP A 15 -8.78 -6.42 -7.22
C ASP A 15 -8.85 -7.12 -8.59
N HIS A 16 -7.82 -7.86 -8.98
CA HIS A 16 -7.81 -8.52 -10.29
C HIS A 16 -9.01 -9.43 -10.49
N CYS A 17 -9.37 -10.23 -9.49
CA CYS A 17 -10.54 -11.11 -9.58
C CYS A 17 -11.86 -10.33 -9.70
N GLN A 18 -11.95 -9.17 -9.06
CA GLN A 18 -13.11 -8.29 -9.15
C GLN A 18 -13.18 -7.59 -10.50
N ASN A 19 -12.03 -7.16 -11.03
CA ASN A 19 -11.96 -6.43 -12.28
C ASN A 19 -12.27 -7.30 -13.51
N VAL A 20 -11.99 -8.60 -13.46
CA VAL A 20 -12.27 -9.52 -14.57
C VAL A 20 -13.63 -10.22 -14.44
N CYS A 21 -14.35 -10.04 -13.33
CA CYS A 21 -15.64 -10.67 -13.12
C CYS A 21 -16.71 -10.07 -14.05
N PRO A 22 -17.41 -10.89 -14.87
CA PRO A 22 -18.42 -10.37 -15.78
C PRO A 22 -19.59 -9.66 -15.09
N ARG A 23 -19.91 -10.05 -13.86
CA ARG A 23 -20.96 -9.39 -13.07
C ARG A 23 -20.62 -7.98 -12.64
N ASN A 24 -19.33 -7.68 -12.52
CA ASN A 24 -18.84 -6.36 -12.16
C ASN A 24 -18.66 -5.44 -13.37
N ALA A 25 -18.65 -5.98 -14.59
CA ALA A 25 -18.38 -5.20 -15.79
C ALA A 25 -19.30 -3.98 -15.96
N PRO A 26 -20.63 -4.06 -15.74
CA PRO A 26 -21.50 -2.88 -15.84
C PRO A 26 -21.16 -1.79 -14.84
N TRP A 27 -20.71 -2.16 -13.64
CA TRP A 27 -20.34 -1.22 -12.60
C TRP A 27 -18.99 -0.57 -12.87
N LEU A 28 -18.02 -1.34 -13.37
CA LEU A 28 -16.69 -0.85 -13.74
C LEU A 28 -16.73 0.11 -14.93
N ALA A 29 -17.72 -0.04 -15.82
CA ALA A 29 -17.92 0.84 -16.97
C ALA A 29 -18.54 2.19 -16.60
N LYS A 30 -19.05 2.33 -15.39
CA LYS A 30 -19.70 3.57 -14.92
C LYS A 30 -18.72 4.44 -14.14
N GLU A 31 -18.82 5.74 -14.34
CA GLU A 31 -18.17 6.70 -13.46
C GLU A 31 -19.03 6.86 -12.19
N LEU A 32 -18.52 6.32 -11.09
CA LEU A 32 -19.22 6.37 -9.81
C LEU A 32 -18.82 7.63 -9.03
N PRO A 33 -19.74 8.19 -8.21
CA PRO A 33 -19.40 9.34 -7.37
C PRO A 33 -18.30 8.97 -6.37
N ILE A 34 -17.45 9.95 -6.07
CA ILE A 34 -16.35 9.78 -5.11
C ILE A 34 -16.93 9.55 -3.71
N ASN A 35 -16.49 8.48 -3.05
CA ASN A 35 -16.80 8.25 -1.66
C ASN A 35 -15.94 9.17 -0.80
N LYS A 36 -16.56 10.15 -0.15
CA LYS A 36 -15.84 11.17 0.64
C LYS A 36 -15.04 10.58 1.80
N LYS A 37 -15.54 9.52 2.43
CA LYS A 37 -14.83 8.84 3.53
C LYS A 37 -13.55 8.19 3.04
N VAL A 38 -13.63 7.50 1.89
CA VAL A 38 -12.46 6.87 1.29
C VAL A 38 -11.46 7.92 0.82
N ALA A 39 -11.93 8.98 0.18
CA ALA A 39 -11.06 10.07 -0.27
C ALA A 39 -10.29 10.72 0.89
N ALA A 40 -10.91 10.87 2.05
CA ALA A 40 -10.27 11.40 3.25
C ALA A 40 -9.16 10.51 3.79
N MET A 41 -9.20 9.20 3.50
CA MET A 41 -8.19 8.23 3.96
C MET A 41 -6.94 8.19 3.08
N VAL A 42 -7.00 8.71 1.86
CA VAL A 42 -5.91 8.60 0.87
C VAL A 42 -4.59 9.12 1.42
N GLU A 43 -4.62 10.22 2.15
CA GLU A 43 -3.41 10.84 2.71
C GLU A 43 -2.69 9.90 3.69
N ASP A 44 -3.45 9.16 4.49
CA ASP A 44 -2.88 8.24 5.49
C ASP A 44 -2.28 6.98 4.86
N PHE A 45 -2.70 6.62 3.64
CA PHE A 45 -2.26 5.41 2.93
C PHE A 45 -1.23 5.70 1.82
N LYS A 46 -0.63 6.88 1.80
CA LYS A 46 0.45 7.16 0.84
C LYS A 46 1.65 6.25 1.07
N LEU A 47 2.30 5.83 -0.01
CA LEU A 47 3.40 4.86 0.04
C LEU A 47 4.53 5.30 0.96
N ASN A 48 4.92 6.57 0.92
CA ASN A 48 5.96 7.09 1.78
C ASN A 48 5.58 7.04 3.27
N LYS A 49 4.33 7.32 3.60
CA LYS A 49 3.84 7.22 4.97
C LYS A 49 3.79 5.79 5.47
N LEU A 50 3.37 4.86 4.62
CA LEU A 50 3.37 3.44 4.97
C LEU A 50 4.79 2.89 5.15
N LEU A 51 5.72 3.32 4.31
CA LEU A 51 7.12 2.87 4.38
C LEU A 51 7.79 3.29 5.69
N HIS A 52 7.54 4.52 6.15
CA HIS A 52 8.18 5.09 7.32
C HIS A 52 7.36 5.00 8.61
N MET A 53 6.16 4.41 8.56
CA MET A 53 5.28 4.36 9.73
C MET A 53 5.88 3.57 10.89
N ASP A 54 5.52 4.00 12.10
CA ASP A 54 5.76 3.27 13.35
C ASP A 54 4.47 2.59 13.84
N LYS A 55 4.56 1.89 14.98
CA LYS A 55 3.39 1.23 15.56
C LYS A 55 2.31 2.23 15.96
N ALA A 56 2.69 3.40 16.46
CA ALA A 56 1.73 4.44 16.85
C ALA A 56 0.94 4.93 15.65
N TYR A 57 1.60 5.19 14.54
CA TYR A 57 0.94 5.58 13.28
C TYR A 57 0.00 4.48 12.78
N PHE A 58 0.47 3.24 12.75
CA PHE A 58 -0.33 2.10 12.33
C PHE A 58 -1.62 2.00 13.16
N ASN A 59 -1.49 2.00 14.47
CA ASN A 59 -2.63 1.81 15.37
C ASN A 59 -3.62 2.97 15.33
N SER A 60 -3.17 4.20 15.06
CA SER A 60 -4.03 5.38 15.03
C SER A 60 -4.65 5.67 13.66
N ARG A 61 -3.92 5.38 12.57
CA ARG A 61 -4.33 5.78 11.20
C ARG A 61 -4.74 4.61 10.31
N ILE A 62 -4.08 3.47 10.44
CA ILE A 62 -4.29 2.32 9.56
C ILE A 62 -5.24 1.31 10.19
N TRP A 63 -5.00 0.92 11.43
CA TRP A 63 -5.77 -0.11 12.13
C TRP A 63 -7.28 0.17 12.20
N PRO A 64 -7.77 1.40 12.42
CA PRO A 64 -9.21 1.65 12.44
C PRO A 64 -9.94 1.25 11.14
N HIS A 65 -9.23 1.23 10.02
CA HIS A 65 -9.78 0.83 8.72
C HIS A 65 -9.47 -0.61 8.35
N MET A 66 -8.45 -1.20 8.97
CA MET A 66 -7.96 -2.55 8.71
C MET A 66 -7.73 -3.31 10.02
N PHE A 67 -8.76 -3.35 10.85
CA PHE A 67 -8.71 -3.90 12.22
C PHE A 67 -8.30 -5.37 12.30
N TYR A 68 -8.37 -6.09 11.20
CA TYR A 68 -7.96 -7.49 11.11
C TYR A 68 -6.45 -7.67 10.88
N MET A 69 -5.71 -6.59 10.73
CA MET A 69 -4.25 -6.60 10.61
C MET A 69 -3.61 -6.28 11.96
N SER A 70 -2.41 -6.81 12.18
CA SER A 70 -1.66 -6.63 13.43
C SER A 70 -0.49 -5.67 13.23
N ASP A 71 -0.15 -4.90 14.27
CA ASP A 71 1.06 -4.07 14.29
C ASP A 71 2.36 -4.89 14.29
N LYS A 72 2.26 -6.20 14.52
CA LYS A 72 3.39 -7.13 14.39
C LYS A 72 3.79 -7.36 12.91
N ASP A 73 2.90 -7.05 12.00
CA ASP A 73 3.10 -7.22 10.56
C ASP A 73 3.52 -5.94 9.85
N LEU A 74 3.99 -4.91 10.57
CA LEU A 74 4.48 -3.66 9.97
C LEU A 74 5.53 -3.88 8.90
N TRP A 75 6.41 -4.85 9.09
CA TRP A 75 7.46 -5.17 8.12
C TRP A 75 6.89 -5.56 6.76
N ARG A 76 5.72 -6.21 6.74
CA ARG A 76 5.05 -6.60 5.48
C ARG A 76 4.55 -5.36 4.73
N TRP A 77 3.95 -4.43 5.46
CA TRP A 77 3.51 -3.16 4.89
C TRP A 77 4.68 -2.38 4.29
N LYS A 78 5.77 -2.29 5.04
CA LYS A 78 6.98 -1.58 4.61
C LYS A 78 7.63 -2.23 3.40
N MET A 79 7.78 -3.54 3.41
CA MET A 79 8.35 -4.29 2.30
C MET A 79 7.51 -4.13 1.02
N ASN A 80 6.20 -4.25 1.14
CA ASN A 80 5.30 -4.10 0.00
C ASN A 80 5.25 -2.66 -0.51
N SER A 81 5.33 -1.68 0.38
CA SER A 81 5.40 -0.27 -0.01
C SER A 81 6.69 0.05 -0.77
N ALA A 82 7.82 -0.45 -0.28
CA ALA A 82 9.11 -0.30 -0.97
C ALA A 82 9.09 -0.93 -2.36
N ARG A 83 8.52 -2.13 -2.48
CA ARG A 83 8.37 -2.80 -3.77
C ARG A 83 7.48 -1.98 -4.72
N ALA A 84 6.34 -1.49 -4.24
CA ALA A 84 5.44 -0.67 -5.04
C ALA A 84 6.12 0.61 -5.51
N MET A 85 6.91 1.26 -4.64
CA MET A 85 7.69 2.43 -5.02
C MET A 85 8.69 2.12 -6.14
N GLY A 86 9.40 0.99 -6.05
CA GLY A 86 10.31 0.54 -7.09
C GLY A 86 9.59 0.26 -8.41
N ASN A 87 8.44 -0.39 -8.36
CA ASN A 87 7.65 -0.70 -9.54
C ASN A 87 7.01 0.53 -10.18
N SER A 88 6.80 1.62 -9.42
CA SER A 88 6.25 2.87 -9.94
C SER A 88 7.19 3.58 -10.90
N LEU A 89 8.49 3.33 -10.80
CA LEU A 89 9.55 4.02 -11.54
C LEU A 89 9.53 5.53 -11.33
N ASP A 90 8.98 6.00 -10.24
CA ASP A 90 8.91 7.41 -9.87
C ASP A 90 10.16 7.80 -9.05
N GLU A 91 10.97 8.67 -9.62
CA GLU A 91 12.22 9.13 -9.00
C GLU A 91 11.99 9.90 -7.69
N GLU A 92 10.79 10.44 -7.48
CA GLU A 92 10.44 11.13 -6.23
C GLU A 92 10.51 10.22 -5.01
N TYR A 93 10.36 8.90 -5.19
CA TYR A 93 10.48 7.92 -4.12
C TYR A 93 11.93 7.53 -3.78
N LEU A 94 12.91 7.95 -4.58
CA LEU A 94 14.29 7.54 -4.38
C LEU A 94 14.85 7.92 -3.01
N PRO A 95 14.65 9.15 -2.48
CA PRO A 95 15.11 9.50 -1.13
C PRO A 95 14.48 8.61 -0.05
N ASP A 96 13.20 8.29 -0.16
CA ASP A 96 12.50 7.41 0.79
C ASP A 96 13.07 6.00 0.78
N LEU A 97 13.33 5.45 -0.39
CA LEU A 97 13.93 4.12 -0.54
C LEU A 97 15.35 4.06 0.01
N LEU A 98 16.15 5.10 -0.23
CA LEU A 98 17.50 5.17 0.32
C LEU A 98 17.51 5.24 1.84
N THR A 99 16.61 6.03 2.43
CA THR A 99 16.44 6.11 3.88
C THR A 99 16.03 4.76 4.46
N ALA A 100 15.08 4.09 3.84
CA ALA A 100 14.64 2.76 4.27
C ALA A 100 15.76 1.73 4.17
N PHE A 101 16.57 1.79 3.12
CA PHE A 101 17.71 0.91 2.93
C PHE A 101 18.77 1.10 4.03
N GLN A 102 19.04 2.33 4.42
CA GLN A 102 19.96 2.65 5.51
C GLN A 102 19.47 2.14 6.86
N ASN A 103 18.16 1.99 7.03
CA ASN A 103 17.51 1.52 8.25
C ASN A 103 17.03 0.07 8.14
N LEU A 104 17.72 -0.78 7.39
CA LEU A 104 17.33 -2.17 7.17
C LEU A 104 17.10 -2.96 8.45
N SER A 105 17.80 -2.64 9.53
CA SER A 105 17.61 -3.27 10.83
C SER A 105 16.20 -3.07 11.39
N LEU A 106 15.49 -2.03 10.94
CA LEU A 106 14.11 -1.75 11.34
C LEU A 106 13.10 -2.51 10.50
N ILE A 107 13.49 -3.04 9.35
CA ILE A 107 12.60 -3.73 8.42
C ILE A 107 12.55 -5.23 8.69
N HIS A 108 13.55 -5.79 9.31
CA HIS A 108 13.68 -7.21 9.71
C HIS A 108 12.98 -8.18 8.76
N ILE A 109 13.67 -8.45 7.71
CA ILE A 109 13.20 -9.45 6.76
C ILE A 109 13.65 -10.82 7.21
#